data_be0dc7a8e5ad2799912da4032166968f
#
_entry.id   be0dc7a8e5ad2799912da4032166968f
#
_cell.length_a   1.000
_cell.length_b   1.000
_cell.length_c   1.000
_cell.angle_alpha   90.00
_cell.angle_beta   90.00
_cell.angle_gamma   90.00
#
_symmetry.space_group_name_H-M   'P 1'
#
loop_
_entity.id
_entity.type
_entity.pdbx_description
1 polymer ?
#
loop_
_entity_poly.entity_id
_entity_poly.type
_entity_poly.pdbx_seq_one_letter_code
_entity_poly.pdbx_strand_id
1 'polypeptide(L)'
;MGMRQTRAVNVKGVQIGGGAPVVVQSMTKTDTADVEGTVAQIEEMVRQGCEVVRVAVPNAEAAAALKEIRRRVPRVPLVADIHFHYRLALMALEAGVDKLRLNPGNIGSIERVREVVRATKERGIPIRIGVNGGSLEKDLLKKYGTATPEAMVESALRHIRILEDLDFQDIVVSLKPSDVRRTVAAYRLLSEQVDYPLHLGVTEAGTPFGGTIKSAIGLGVLLHEGIGDTIRVSLAAEPHEEVRVAWEILKSLELRKRGVTVVACPTCGRLDVENFVEIVTEIERRLAHIEEPLHLSIMGCEVNGPGEAHDSQLGVTFGKGVGMIFKDGRPMRKVSGADIVEAFVAEAEKLVKEGASAQPEPAQELVQIR
;
A
#
# COMPACT_ATOMS: atom_id res chain seq x y z
N MET A 1 -3.88 3.19 -19.17
CA MET A 1 -5.20 2.52 -19.03
C MET A 1 -5.94 3.14 -17.86
N GLY A 2 -7.27 3.36 -17.98
CA GLY A 2 -8.07 3.90 -16.87
C GLY A 2 -8.32 2.84 -15.78
N MET A 3 -8.47 3.28 -14.53
CA MET A 3 -8.87 2.39 -13.43
C MET A 3 -10.28 1.83 -13.67
N ARG A 4 -10.51 0.58 -13.27
CA ARG A 4 -11.82 -0.07 -13.32
C ARG A 4 -12.85 0.74 -12.54
N GLN A 5 -14.05 0.90 -13.08
CA GLN A 5 -15.16 1.55 -12.37
C GLN A 5 -15.63 0.64 -11.22
N THR A 6 -15.60 1.16 -10.02
CA THR A 6 -16.03 0.46 -8.80
C THR A 6 -16.97 1.34 -7.98
N ARG A 7 -17.73 0.73 -7.08
CA ARG A 7 -18.51 1.48 -6.07
C ARG A 7 -17.57 2.22 -5.14
N ALA A 8 -18.02 3.35 -4.60
CA ALA A 8 -17.30 4.07 -3.57
C ALA A 8 -17.67 3.53 -2.18
N VAL A 9 -16.66 3.23 -1.36
CA VAL A 9 -16.81 2.82 0.04
C VAL A 9 -16.01 3.78 0.90
N ASN A 10 -16.62 4.34 1.94
CA ASN A 10 -15.96 5.28 2.84
C ASN A 10 -15.50 4.60 4.13
N VAL A 11 -14.25 4.85 4.53
CA VAL A 11 -13.68 4.39 5.80
C VAL A 11 -13.17 5.61 6.55
N LYS A 12 -13.99 6.22 7.39
CA LYS A 12 -13.65 7.41 8.17
C LYS A 12 -13.05 8.54 7.33
N GLY A 13 -13.69 8.88 6.23
CA GLY A 13 -13.23 9.94 5.31
C GLY A 13 -12.26 9.48 4.24
N VAL A 14 -11.67 8.28 4.33
CA VAL A 14 -10.87 7.68 3.26
C VAL A 14 -11.79 6.94 2.31
N GLN A 15 -11.91 7.43 1.07
CA GLN A 15 -12.68 6.76 0.02
C GLN A 15 -11.87 5.64 -0.61
N ILE A 16 -12.48 4.46 -0.74
CA ILE A 16 -11.93 3.29 -1.44
C ILE A 16 -12.83 3.02 -2.64
N GLY A 17 -12.25 2.94 -3.83
CA GLY A 17 -13.03 2.79 -5.06
C GLY A 17 -13.73 4.07 -5.52
N GLY A 18 -14.65 3.94 -6.48
CA GLY A 18 -15.37 5.10 -7.02
C GLY A 18 -14.46 6.11 -7.73
N GLY A 19 -13.34 5.65 -8.30
CA GLY A 19 -12.36 6.52 -8.97
C GLY A 19 -11.40 7.27 -8.03
N ALA A 20 -11.44 6.99 -6.71
CA ALA A 20 -10.46 7.54 -5.77
C ALA A 20 -9.06 6.93 -5.98
N PRO A 21 -8.00 7.63 -5.57
CA PRO A 21 -6.65 7.08 -5.60
C PRO A 21 -6.51 5.78 -4.81
N VAL A 22 -5.64 4.87 -5.25
CA VAL A 22 -5.39 3.58 -4.57
C VAL A 22 -4.90 3.81 -3.15
N VAL A 23 -5.58 3.21 -2.17
CA VAL A 23 -5.34 3.42 -0.73
C VAL A 23 -4.30 2.44 -0.21
N VAL A 24 -3.33 2.93 0.57
CA VAL A 24 -2.33 2.12 1.25
C VAL A 24 -2.84 1.69 2.62
N GLN A 25 -2.95 0.38 2.83
CA GLN A 25 -3.31 -0.23 4.10
C GLN A 25 -2.18 -1.13 4.60
N SER A 26 -1.94 -1.16 5.93
CA SER A 26 -1.13 -2.20 6.57
C SER A 26 -1.78 -2.71 7.85
N MET A 27 -1.08 -3.54 8.62
CA MET A 27 -1.62 -4.22 9.79
C MET A 27 -0.57 -4.29 10.90
N THR A 28 -0.99 -4.00 12.13
CA THR A 28 -0.14 -4.20 13.31
C THR A 28 0.25 -5.67 13.50
N LYS A 29 1.41 -5.90 14.10
CA LYS A 29 1.96 -7.23 14.41
C LYS A 29 2.07 -7.48 15.91
N THR A 30 1.75 -6.47 16.72
CA THR A 30 1.65 -6.56 18.16
C THR A 30 0.45 -7.41 18.59
N ASP A 31 0.46 -7.93 19.80
CA ASP A 31 -0.78 -8.32 20.47
C ASP A 31 -1.63 -7.06 20.65
N THR A 32 -2.86 -7.08 20.15
CA THR A 32 -3.77 -5.93 20.23
C THR A 32 -4.15 -5.59 21.67
N ALA A 33 -4.03 -6.52 22.62
CA ALA A 33 -4.22 -6.27 24.03
C ALA A 33 -3.06 -5.42 24.63
N ASP A 34 -1.88 -5.44 24.02
CA ASP A 34 -0.81 -4.48 24.30
C ASP A 34 -1.11 -3.15 23.60
N VAL A 35 -1.84 -2.28 24.30
CA VAL A 35 -2.27 -0.96 23.78
C VAL A 35 -1.09 -0.08 23.44
N GLU A 36 -0.05 -0.03 24.29
CA GLU A 36 1.12 0.83 24.09
C GLU A 36 1.89 0.44 22.83
N GLY A 37 2.22 -0.84 22.69
CA GLY A 37 2.93 -1.36 21.53
C GLY A 37 2.11 -1.22 20.26
N THR A 38 0.79 -1.45 20.33
CA THR A 38 -0.11 -1.32 19.18
C THR A 38 -0.24 0.12 18.71
N VAL A 39 -0.40 1.08 19.62
CA VAL A 39 -0.46 2.52 19.27
C VAL A 39 0.86 2.97 18.66
N ALA A 40 1.99 2.61 19.24
CA ALA A 40 3.32 2.97 18.71
C ALA A 40 3.51 2.46 17.27
N GLN A 41 3.10 1.21 16.97
CA GLN A 41 3.15 0.68 15.61
C GLN A 41 2.19 1.41 14.65
N ILE A 42 0.98 1.76 15.11
CA ILE A 42 0.03 2.54 14.30
C ILE A 42 0.63 3.88 13.92
N GLU A 43 1.17 4.62 14.89
CA GLU A 43 1.76 5.93 14.67
C GLU A 43 2.95 5.87 13.71
N GLU A 44 3.82 4.85 13.83
CA GLU A 44 4.92 4.65 12.91
C GLU A 44 4.43 4.36 11.47
N MET A 45 3.48 3.45 11.31
CA MET A 45 2.89 3.19 9.99
C MET A 45 2.26 4.44 9.37
N VAL A 46 1.57 5.26 10.17
CA VAL A 46 0.94 6.52 9.69
C VAL A 46 2.02 7.52 9.26
N ARG A 47 3.12 7.66 10.01
CA ARG A 47 4.26 8.49 9.58
C ARG A 47 4.82 8.07 8.23
N GLN A 48 4.85 6.77 7.94
CA GLN A 48 5.28 6.24 6.65
C GLN A 48 4.19 6.34 5.54
N GLY A 49 3.01 6.87 5.87
CA GLY A 49 1.92 7.10 4.92
C GLY A 49 0.88 5.99 4.86
N CYS A 50 0.73 5.16 5.89
CA CYS A 50 -0.39 4.24 5.97
C CYS A 50 -1.70 5.01 6.16
N GLU A 51 -2.65 4.80 5.27
CA GLU A 51 -3.92 5.55 5.26
C GLU A 51 -5.03 4.82 6.01
N VAL A 52 -4.95 3.49 6.10
CA VAL A 52 -5.90 2.63 6.81
C VAL A 52 -5.14 1.55 7.58
N VAL A 53 -5.34 1.45 8.88
CA VAL A 53 -4.65 0.47 9.73
C VAL A 53 -5.58 -0.65 10.14
N ARG A 54 -5.13 -1.91 10.00
CA ARG A 54 -5.84 -3.09 10.47
C ARG A 54 -5.20 -3.63 11.75
N VAL A 55 -6.03 -4.03 12.71
CA VAL A 55 -5.63 -4.67 13.96
C VAL A 55 -6.31 -6.04 14.09
N ALA A 56 -5.62 -7.03 14.64
CA ALA A 56 -6.19 -8.35 14.89
C ALA A 56 -7.11 -8.31 16.12
N VAL A 57 -8.23 -9.03 16.08
CA VAL A 57 -9.14 -9.16 17.22
C VAL A 57 -9.43 -10.64 17.46
N PRO A 58 -8.47 -11.39 18.02
CA PRO A 58 -8.60 -12.83 18.21
C PRO A 58 -9.48 -13.22 19.39
N ASN A 59 -9.65 -12.35 20.40
CA ASN A 59 -10.33 -12.62 21.66
C ASN A 59 -10.99 -11.36 22.25
N ALA A 60 -11.70 -11.51 23.37
CA ALA A 60 -12.39 -10.43 24.04
C ALA A 60 -11.47 -9.38 24.64
N GLU A 61 -10.27 -9.74 25.06
CA GLU A 61 -9.26 -8.84 25.62
C GLU A 61 -8.78 -7.87 24.56
N ALA A 62 -8.40 -8.38 23.38
CA ALA A 62 -8.05 -7.56 22.22
C ALA A 62 -9.22 -6.65 21.78
N ALA A 63 -10.47 -7.17 21.80
CA ALA A 63 -11.65 -6.36 21.49
C ALA A 63 -11.87 -5.22 22.50
N ALA A 64 -11.65 -5.46 23.79
CA ALA A 64 -11.75 -4.44 24.83
C ALA A 64 -10.67 -3.35 24.70
N ALA A 65 -9.44 -3.75 24.34
CA ALA A 65 -8.31 -2.83 24.12
C ALA A 65 -8.57 -1.81 22.99
N LEU A 66 -9.40 -2.16 22.00
CA LEU A 66 -9.72 -1.28 20.87
C LEU A 66 -10.26 0.09 21.30
N LYS A 67 -11.02 0.13 22.42
CA LYS A 67 -11.60 1.40 22.92
C LYS A 67 -10.48 2.39 23.31
N GLU A 68 -9.47 1.90 24.00
CA GLU A 68 -8.33 2.74 24.41
C GLU A 68 -7.43 3.07 23.21
N ILE A 69 -7.19 2.11 22.32
CA ILE A 69 -6.44 2.35 21.07
C ILE A 69 -7.15 3.45 20.28
N ARG A 70 -8.47 3.35 20.07
CA ARG A 70 -9.28 4.38 19.38
C ARG A 70 -9.14 5.75 20.02
N ARG A 71 -9.17 5.82 21.35
CA ARG A 71 -9.02 7.09 22.08
C ARG A 71 -7.68 7.76 21.81
N ARG A 72 -6.60 6.98 21.67
CA ARG A 72 -5.24 7.46 21.44
C ARG A 72 -4.96 7.82 19.98
N VAL A 73 -5.58 7.13 19.04
CA VAL A 73 -5.42 7.39 17.59
C VAL A 73 -6.77 7.78 16.94
N PRO A 74 -7.42 8.88 17.38
CA PRO A 74 -8.81 9.18 17.02
C PRO A 74 -9.01 9.48 15.53
N ARG A 75 -7.96 9.88 14.82
CA ARG A 75 -8.03 10.26 13.40
C ARG A 75 -7.73 9.12 12.46
N VAL A 76 -7.07 8.06 12.92
CA VAL A 76 -6.63 6.95 12.07
C VAL A 76 -7.82 6.04 11.73
N PRO A 77 -8.10 5.75 10.44
CA PRO A 77 -9.09 4.74 10.08
C PRO A 77 -8.66 3.35 10.54
N LEU A 78 -9.43 2.73 11.45
CA LEU A 78 -9.13 1.42 12.04
C LEU A 78 -10.03 0.33 11.47
N VAL A 79 -9.42 -0.80 11.11
CA VAL A 79 -10.11 -2.01 10.65
C VAL A 79 -9.92 -3.12 11.69
N ALA A 80 -11.00 -3.67 12.22
CA ALA A 80 -10.94 -4.86 13.06
C ALA A 80 -10.98 -6.13 12.21
N ASP A 81 -9.99 -7.00 12.42
CA ASP A 81 -9.87 -8.28 11.74
C ASP A 81 -10.51 -9.40 12.57
N ILE A 82 -11.71 -9.83 12.17
CA ILE A 82 -12.53 -10.82 12.85
C ILE A 82 -12.59 -12.11 12.02
N HIS A 83 -12.27 -13.25 12.61
CA HIS A 83 -12.25 -14.52 11.89
C HIS A 83 -13.48 -15.40 12.14
N PHE A 84 -13.85 -15.64 13.40
CA PHE A 84 -14.82 -16.71 13.73
C PHE A 84 -15.96 -16.30 14.68
N HIS A 85 -15.80 -15.22 15.45
CA HIS A 85 -16.73 -14.91 16.52
C HIS A 85 -17.48 -13.60 16.29
N TYR A 86 -18.75 -13.66 15.97
CA TYR A 86 -19.60 -12.50 15.72
C TYR A 86 -19.63 -11.50 16.89
N ARG A 87 -19.53 -11.98 18.15
CA ARG A 87 -19.51 -11.10 19.33
C ARG A 87 -18.30 -10.17 19.34
N LEU A 88 -17.15 -10.65 18.85
CA LEU A 88 -15.95 -9.79 18.72
C LEU A 88 -16.16 -8.69 17.68
N ALA A 89 -16.93 -8.97 16.61
CA ALA A 89 -17.32 -7.94 15.64
C ALA A 89 -18.18 -6.86 16.30
N LEU A 90 -19.18 -7.25 17.11
CA LEU A 90 -20.03 -6.30 17.84
C LEU A 90 -19.24 -5.48 18.85
N MET A 91 -18.36 -6.09 19.64
CA MET A 91 -17.45 -5.38 20.56
C MET A 91 -16.54 -4.40 19.83
N ALA A 92 -15.98 -4.77 18.68
CA ALA A 92 -15.16 -3.89 17.87
C ALA A 92 -15.95 -2.67 17.34
N LEU A 93 -17.21 -2.88 16.91
CA LEU A 93 -18.10 -1.79 16.50
C LEU A 93 -18.41 -0.85 17.67
N GLU A 94 -18.66 -1.38 18.87
CA GLU A 94 -18.86 -0.57 20.08
C GLU A 94 -17.60 0.21 20.47
N ALA A 95 -16.43 -0.35 20.24
CA ALA A 95 -15.16 0.33 20.45
C ALA A 95 -14.85 1.45 19.43
N GLY A 96 -15.67 1.56 18.36
CA GLY A 96 -15.55 2.63 17.37
C GLY A 96 -14.56 2.38 16.25
N VAL A 97 -14.43 1.13 15.78
CA VAL A 97 -13.68 0.85 14.53
C VAL A 97 -14.44 1.33 13.31
N ASP A 98 -13.72 1.60 12.22
CA ASP A 98 -14.27 2.25 11.04
C ASP A 98 -14.50 1.26 9.87
N LYS A 99 -14.05 0.02 9.99
CA LYS A 99 -14.31 -1.08 9.05
C LYS A 99 -14.14 -2.42 9.75
N LEU A 100 -14.94 -3.40 9.37
CA LEU A 100 -14.73 -4.80 9.74
C LEU A 100 -14.07 -5.57 8.59
N ARG A 101 -13.15 -6.47 8.90
CA ARG A 101 -12.76 -7.56 8.01
C ARG A 101 -13.30 -8.85 8.57
N LEU A 102 -14.19 -9.49 7.84
CA LEU A 102 -14.74 -10.80 8.20
C LEU A 102 -15.28 -11.52 6.96
N ASN A 103 -15.48 -12.82 7.09
CA ASN A 103 -16.18 -13.61 6.10
C ASN A 103 -17.56 -14.01 6.70
N PRO A 104 -18.68 -13.53 6.15
CA PRO A 104 -20.00 -13.78 6.73
C PRO A 104 -20.30 -15.24 7.01
N GLY A 105 -19.91 -16.16 6.10
CA GLY A 105 -20.11 -17.59 6.29
C GLY A 105 -19.27 -18.23 7.41
N ASN A 106 -18.31 -17.51 8.01
CA ASN A 106 -17.43 -18.06 9.05
C ASN A 106 -17.79 -17.62 10.47
N ILE A 107 -18.66 -16.60 10.62
CA ILE A 107 -18.95 -16.01 11.94
C ILE A 107 -20.16 -16.61 12.67
N GLY A 108 -20.81 -17.62 12.07
CA GLY A 108 -21.88 -18.38 12.68
C GLY A 108 -23.15 -18.48 11.83
N SER A 109 -24.31 -18.63 12.49
CA SER A 109 -25.60 -18.73 11.80
C SER A 109 -25.99 -17.43 11.09
N ILE A 110 -26.95 -17.52 10.16
CA ILE A 110 -27.46 -16.35 9.42
C ILE A 110 -28.04 -15.26 10.36
N GLU A 111 -28.60 -15.66 11.52
CA GLU A 111 -29.11 -14.73 12.51
C GLU A 111 -27.96 -13.88 13.11
N ARG A 112 -26.80 -14.51 13.39
CA ARG A 112 -25.59 -13.83 13.88
C ARG A 112 -24.99 -12.89 12.82
N VAL A 113 -24.97 -13.33 11.57
CA VAL A 113 -24.57 -12.47 10.45
C VAL A 113 -25.50 -11.27 10.35
N ARG A 114 -26.80 -11.48 10.43
CA ARG A 114 -27.83 -10.40 10.41
C ARG A 114 -27.65 -9.40 11.56
N GLU A 115 -27.28 -9.86 12.74
CA GLU A 115 -27.01 -9.00 13.90
C GLU A 115 -25.79 -8.09 13.62
N VAL A 116 -24.69 -8.64 13.12
CA VAL A 116 -23.49 -7.86 12.75
C VAL A 116 -23.81 -6.88 11.62
N VAL A 117 -24.49 -7.32 10.56
CA VAL A 117 -24.86 -6.47 9.43
C VAL A 117 -25.77 -5.31 9.87
N ARG A 118 -26.75 -5.55 10.76
CA ARG A 118 -27.56 -4.48 11.32
C ARG A 118 -26.70 -3.46 12.06
N ALA A 119 -25.81 -3.93 12.93
CA ALA A 119 -24.94 -3.06 13.72
C ALA A 119 -23.95 -2.25 12.85
N THR A 120 -23.48 -2.79 11.71
CA THR A 120 -22.66 -2.06 10.73
C THR A 120 -23.47 -1.03 9.96
N LYS A 121 -24.68 -1.38 9.51
CA LYS A 121 -25.60 -0.44 8.83
C LYS A 121 -25.92 0.78 9.71
N GLU A 122 -26.30 0.55 10.96
CA GLU A 122 -26.64 1.62 11.91
C GLU A 122 -25.49 2.62 12.12
N ARG A 123 -24.25 2.18 11.89
CA ARG A 123 -23.03 3.00 12.06
C ARG A 123 -22.42 3.48 10.76
N GLY A 124 -22.93 3.07 9.61
CA GLY A 124 -22.34 3.37 8.30
C GLY A 124 -20.95 2.77 8.12
N ILE A 125 -20.68 1.58 8.67
CA ILE A 125 -19.37 0.94 8.69
C ILE A 125 -19.31 -0.15 7.61
N PRO A 126 -18.33 -0.11 6.69
CA PRO A 126 -18.20 -1.11 5.63
C PRO A 126 -17.60 -2.42 6.13
N ILE A 127 -17.87 -3.49 5.38
CA ILE A 127 -17.33 -4.83 5.61
C ILE A 127 -16.37 -5.19 4.47
N ARG A 128 -15.18 -5.68 4.82
CA ARG A 128 -14.30 -6.33 3.85
C ARG A 128 -14.37 -7.85 3.97
N ILE A 129 -14.82 -8.48 2.90
CA ILE A 129 -14.71 -9.92 2.70
C ILE A 129 -13.25 -10.26 2.38
N GLY A 130 -12.66 -11.22 3.09
CA GLY A 130 -11.25 -11.59 2.94
C GLY A 130 -11.06 -13.08 2.76
N VAL A 131 -11.15 -13.58 1.53
CA VAL A 131 -10.90 -14.99 1.20
C VAL A 131 -9.39 -15.23 1.13
N ASN A 132 -8.91 -16.20 1.92
CA ASN A 132 -7.52 -16.67 1.87
C ASN A 132 -7.49 -18.11 1.34
N GLY A 133 -6.51 -18.42 0.51
CA GLY A 133 -6.36 -19.77 -0.07
C GLY A 133 -6.22 -20.89 0.97
N GLY A 134 -5.58 -20.60 2.12
CA GLY A 134 -5.40 -21.57 3.20
C GLY A 134 -6.65 -21.85 4.08
N SER A 135 -7.76 -21.11 3.88
CA SER A 135 -8.97 -21.22 4.70
C SER A 135 -10.26 -21.28 3.89
N LEU A 136 -10.19 -21.87 2.69
CA LEU A 136 -11.37 -22.12 1.86
C LEU A 136 -12.31 -23.15 2.47
N GLU A 137 -13.58 -23.04 2.14
CA GLU A 137 -14.64 -23.97 2.54
C GLU A 137 -14.35 -25.39 2.05
N LYS A 138 -14.65 -26.38 2.90
CA LYS A 138 -14.34 -27.80 2.62
C LYS A 138 -15.02 -28.34 1.35
N ASP A 139 -16.23 -27.88 1.06
CA ASP A 139 -16.97 -28.26 -0.13
C ASP A 139 -16.33 -27.70 -1.41
N LEU A 140 -15.80 -26.48 -1.38
CA LEU A 140 -15.03 -25.90 -2.48
C LEU A 140 -13.71 -26.66 -2.70
N LEU A 141 -12.99 -26.96 -1.61
CA LEU A 141 -11.77 -27.78 -1.72
C LEU A 141 -12.08 -29.17 -2.29
N LYS A 142 -13.23 -29.77 -1.95
CA LYS A 142 -13.66 -31.05 -2.54
C LYS A 142 -14.00 -30.91 -4.03
N LYS A 143 -14.65 -29.79 -4.42
CA LYS A 143 -15.05 -29.52 -5.80
C LYS A 143 -13.87 -29.23 -6.72
N TYR A 144 -12.90 -28.42 -6.27
CA TYR A 144 -11.79 -27.90 -7.08
C TYR A 144 -10.44 -28.58 -6.80
N GLY A 145 -10.34 -29.44 -5.79
CA GLY A 145 -9.13 -30.15 -5.38
C GLY A 145 -8.16 -29.30 -4.58
N THR A 146 -8.03 -28.00 -4.91
CA THR A 146 -7.15 -27.06 -4.23
C THR A 146 -7.76 -25.65 -4.24
N ALA A 147 -7.06 -24.66 -3.64
CA ALA A 147 -7.44 -23.26 -3.70
C ALA A 147 -7.12 -22.66 -5.10
N THR A 148 -7.88 -23.06 -6.12
CA THR A 148 -7.78 -22.48 -7.46
C THR A 148 -8.35 -21.05 -7.50
N PRO A 149 -8.03 -20.24 -8.51
CA PRO A 149 -8.65 -18.95 -8.72
C PRO A 149 -10.18 -19.01 -8.71
N GLU A 150 -10.77 -19.99 -9.40
CA GLU A 150 -12.21 -20.20 -9.50
C GLU A 150 -12.83 -20.56 -8.15
N ALA A 151 -12.17 -21.40 -7.34
CA ALA A 151 -12.61 -21.74 -6.00
C ALA A 151 -12.65 -20.52 -5.08
N MET A 152 -11.63 -19.66 -5.16
CA MET A 152 -11.56 -18.43 -4.37
C MET A 152 -12.61 -17.42 -4.80
N VAL A 153 -12.85 -17.25 -6.08
CA VAL A 153 -13.91 -16.39 -6.62
C VAL A 153 -15.29 -16.90 -6.20
N GLU A 154 -15.55 -18.20 -6.31
CA GLU A 154 -16.83 -18.77 -5.86
C GLU A 154 -17.06 -18.54 -4.37
N SER A 155 -16.02 -18.71 -3.52
CA SER A 155 -16.08 -18.39 -2.10
C SER A 155 -16.44 -16.90 -1.87
N ALA A 156 -15.76 -16.00 -2.55
CA ALA A 156 -16.04 -14.56 -2.43
C ALA A 156 -17.48 -14.22 -2.84
N LEU A 157 -17.96 -14.75 -3.95
CA LEU A 157 -19.32 -14.52 -4.42
C LEU A 157 -20.38 -15.07 -3.46
N ARG A 158 -20.13 -16.20 -2.79
CA ARG A 158 -21.02 -16.72 -1.75
C ARG A 158 -21.12 -15.75 -0.57
N HIS A 159 -19.99 -15.21 -0.12
CA HIS A 159 -19.96 -14.24 0.97
C HIS A 159 -20.60 -12.90 0.58
N ILE A 160 -20.41 -12.44 -0.65
CA ILE A 160 -21.06 -11.25 -1.19
C ILE A 160 -22.57 -11.42 -1.17
N ARG A 161 -23.10 -12.52 -1.72
CA ARG A 161 -24.53 -12.80 -1.76
C ARG A 161 -25.17 -12.81 -0.36
N ILE A 162 -24.50 -13.37 0.65
CA ILE A 162 -25.00 -13.32 2.03
C ILE A 162 -25.21 -11.87 2.50
N LEU A 163 -24.33 -10.95 2.17
CA LEU A 163 -24.45 -9.54 2.52
C LEU A 163 -25.52 -8.83 1.67
N GLU A 164 -25.58 -9.11 0.37
CA GLU A 164 -26.59 -8.56 -0.55
C GLU A 164 -28.00 -9.01 -0.18
N ASP A 165 -28.20 -10.27 0.21
CA ASP A 165 -29.48 -10.81 0.70
C ASP A 165 -29.95 -10.13 1.99
N LEU A 166 -29.04 -9.49 2.72
CA LEU A 166 -29.29 -8.65 3.88
C LEU A 166 -29.35 -7.15 3.52
N ASP A 167 -29.45 -6.84 2.21
CA ASP A 167 -29.45 -5.48 1.69
C ASP A 167 -28.24 -4.65 2.19
N PHE A 168 -27.03 -5.24 2.19
CA PHE A 168 -25.76 -4.60 2.56
C PHE A 168 -24.80 -4.55 1.37
N GLN A 169 -24.38 -3.33 1.00
CA GLN A 169 -23.58 -3.09 -0.21
C GLN A 169 -22.28 -2.32 0.03
N ASP A 170 -22.00 -1.88 1.26
CA ASP A 170 -20.73 -1.24 1.61
C ASP A 170 -19.63 -2.30 1.78
N ILE A 171 -19.30 -2.96 0.68
CA ILE A 171 -18.45 -4.15 0.62
C ILE A 171 -17.14 -3.82 -0.08
N VAL A 172 -16.03 -4.29 0.50
CA VAL A 172 -14.72 -4.39 -0.14
C VAL A 172 -14.36 -5.87 -0.23
N VAL A 173 -13.71 -6.32 -1.30
CA VAL A 173 -13.38 -7.75 -1.46
C VAL A 173 -11.89 -7.95 -1.60
N SER A 174 -11.37 -9.03 -0.99
CA SER A 174 -9.98 -9.45 -1.17
C SER A 174 -9.85 -10.95 -1.35
N LEU A 175 -9.01 -11.35 -2.33
CA LEU A 175 -8.63 -12.73 -2.61
C LEU A 175 -7.12 -12.84 -2.43
N LYS A 176 -6.66 -13.58 -1.43
CA LYS A 176 -5.24 -13.63 -1.08
C LYS A 176 -4.69 -15.05 -1.11
N PRO A 177 -4.29 -15.56 -2.28
CA PRO A 177 -3.40 -16.71 -2.37
C PRO A 177 -1.97 -16.29 -2.05
N SER A 178 -1.10 -17.29 -1.86
CA SER A 178 0.32 -17.07 -1.51
C SER A 178 1.25 -16.97 -2.73
N ASP A 179 0.74 -17.21 -3.94
CA ASP A 179 1.51 -17.09 -5.16
C ASP A 179 0.95 -16.04 -6.13
N VAL A 180 1.85 -15.46 -6.91
CA VAL A 180 1.57 -14.35 -7.82
C VAL A 180 0.59 -14.72 -8.92
N ARG A 181 0.77 -15.91 -9.55
CA ARG A 181 -0.04 -16.33 -10.70
C ARG A 181 -1.50 -16.50 -10.31
N ARG A 182 -1.76 -17.21 -9.19
CA ARG A 182 -3.11 -17.38 -8.67
C ARG A 182 -3.71 -16.05 -8.22
N THR A 183 -2.91 -15.16 -7.62
CA THR A 183 -3.35 -13.82 -7.21
C THR A 183 -3.86 -13.07 -8.44
N VAL A 184 -3.06 -12.95 -9.49
CA VAL A 184 -3.44 -12.23 -10.71
C VAL A 184 -4.67 -12.87 -11.36
N ALA A 185 -4.70 -14.20 -11.52
CA ALA A 185 -5.82 -14.89 -12.13
C ALA A 185 -7.13 -14.71 -11.34
N ALA A 186 -7.08 -14.84 -10.00
CA ALA A 186 -8.26 -14.72 -9.15
C ALA A 186 -8.85 -13.30 -9.17
N TYR A 187 -8.01 -12.26 -9.11
CA TYR A 187 -8.51 -10.88 -9.17
C TYR A 187 -9.01 -10.48 -10.55
N ARG A 188 -8.39 -10.94 -11.65
CA ARG A 188 -8.94 -10.74 -13.00
C ARG A 188 -10.33 -11.35 -13.10
N LEU A 189 -10.47 -12.62 -12.71
CA LEU A 189 -11.73 -13.33 -12.78
C LEU A 189 -12.82 -12.70 -11.89
N LEU A 190 -12.47 -12.22 -10.68
CA LEU A 190 -13.42 -11.54 -9.81
C LEU A 190 -13.79 -10.16 -10.35
N SER A 191 -12.83 -9.43 -10.92
CA SER A 191 -13.04 -8.06 -11.43
C SER A 191 -14.07 -7.98 -12.56
N GLU A 192 -14.26 -9.08 -13.30
CA GLU A 192 -15.26 -9.22 -14.37
C GLU A 192 -16.67 -9.49 -13.82
N GLN A 193 -16.81 -9.93 -12.57
CA GLN A 193 -18.06 -10.42 -12.01
C GLN A 193 -18.69 -9.48 -10.97
N VAL A 194 -17.92 -8.54 -10.40
CA VAL A 194 -18.40 -7.62 -9.38
C VAL A 194 -17.91 -6.20 -9.61
N ASP A 195 -18.67 -5.21 -9.16
CA ASP A 195 -18.28 -3.79 -9.17
C ASP A 195 -17.83 -3.27 -7.79
N TYR A 196 -17.66 -4.16 -6.81
CA TYR A 196 -17.12 -3.82 -5.50
C TYR A 196 -15.64 -3.46 -5.57
N PRO A 197 -15.15 -2.52 -4.73
CA PRO A 197 -13.73 -2.23 -4.59
C PRO A 197 -12.92 -3.46 -4.19
N LEU A 198 -11.73 -3.58 -4.77
CA LEU A 198 -10.83 -4.72 -4.56
C LEU A 198 -9.63 -4.31 -3.71
N HIS A 199 -9.38 -5.07 -2.63
CA HIS A 199 -8.21 -4.93 -1.78
C HIS A 199 -7.16 -5.95 -2.16
N LEU A 200 -6.12 -5.51 -2.86
CA LEU A 200 -5.06 -6.37 -3.37
C LEU A 200 -4.02 -6.74 -2.30
N GLY A 201 -3.42 -7.89 -2.47
CA GLY A 201 -2.27 -8.33 -1.67
C GLY A 201 -1.90 -9.76 -1.97
N VAL A 202 -0.59 -10.06 -1.94
CA VAL A 202 -0.08 -11.43 -1.90
C VAL A 202 0.11 -11.79 -0.43
N THR A 203 -0.55 -12.86 0.05
CA THR A 203 -0.39 -13.28 1.46
C THR A 203 0.88 -14.10 1.62
N GLU A 204 1.51 -14.02 2.82
CA GLU A 204 2.70 -14.83 3.12
C GLU A 204 3.79 -14.67 2.05
N ALA A 205 4.01 -13.44 1.57
CA ALA A 205 4.91 -13.19 0.46
C ALA A 205 6.37 -13.57 0.78
N GLY A 206 6.76 -13.52 2.06
CA GLY A 206 8.06 -13.97 2.54
C GLY A 206 8.91 -12.86 3.17
N THR A 207 10.24 -13.04 3.13
CA THR A 207 11.21 -12.08 3.65
C THR A 207 11.18 -10.75 2.89
N PRO A 208 11.79 -9.67 3.43
CA PRO A 208 11.79 -8.35 2.77
C PRO A 208 12.16 -8.40 1.30
N PHE A 209 13.25 -9.05 0.92
CA PHE A 209 13.67 -9.12 -0.47
C PHE A 209 12.70 -9.90 -1.36
N GLY A 210 12.47 -11.19 -1.07
CA GLY A 210 11.63 -12.04 -1.91
C GLY A 210 10.16 -11.64 -1.87
N GLY A 211 9.67 -11.19 -0.70
CA GLY A 211 8.29 -10.73 -0.52
C GLY A 211 8.01 -9.42 -1.23
N THR A 212 8.97 -8.50 -1.28
CA THR A 212 8.87 -7.25 -2.06
C THR A 212 8.74 -7.56 -3.55
N ILE A 213 9.59 -8.43 -4.09
CA ILE A 213 9.54 -8.82 -5.51
C ILE A 213 8.17 -9.45 -5.85
N LYS A 214 7.70 -10.42 -5.04
CA LYS A 214 6.39 -11.05 -5.27
C LYS A 214 5.24 -10.05 -5.20
N SER A 215 5.28 -9.15 -4.23
CA SER A 215 4.26 -8.10 -4.07
C SER A 215 4.30 -7.11 -5.22
N ALA A 216 5.48 -6.65 -5.62
CA ALA A 216 5.64 -5.72 -6.73
C ALA A 216 5.12 -6.31 -8.04
N ILE A 217 5.43 -7.58 -8.34
CA ILE A 217 4.92 -8.25 -9.54
C ILE A 217 3.40 -8.45 -9.45
N GLY A 218 2.90 -9.04 -8.35
CA GLY A 218 1.48 -9.38 -8.23
C GLY A 218 0.56 -8.17 -8.20
N LEU A 219 0.92 -7.15 -7.42
CA LEU A 219 0.18 -5.88 -7.34
C LEU A 219 0.40 -5.05 -8.60
N GLY A 220 1.64 -4.99 -9.11
CA GLY A 220 2.01 -4.19 -10.27
C GLY A 220 1.25 -4.61 -11.53
N VAL A 221 1.13 -5.90 -11.82
CA VAL A 221 0.35 -6.40 -12.96
C VAL A 221 -1.12 -5.98 -12.85
N LEU A 222 -1.75 -6.20 -11.70
CA LEU A 222 -3.17 -5.87 -11.49
C LEU A 222 -3.43 -4.36 -11.56
N LEU A 223 -2.61 -3.58 -10.88
CA LEU A 223 -2.73 -2.11 -10.87
C LEU A 223 -2.49 -1.51 -12.26
N HIS A 224 -1.53 -2.05 -13.02
CA HIS A 224 -1.31 -1.64 -14.42
C HIS A 224 -2.52 -1.92 -15.32
N GLU A 225 -3.26 -2.99 -15.03
CA GLU A 225 -4.52 -3.33 -15.71
C GLU A 225 -5.73 -2.52 -15.19
N GLY A 226 -5.53 -1.62 -14.23
CA GLY A 226 -6.59 -0.82 -13.61
C GLY A 226 -7.41 -1.59 -12.58
N ILE A 227 -6.93 -2.72 -12.08
CA ILE A 227 -7.60 -3.55 -11.08
C ILE A 227 -6.98 -3.29 -9.70
N GLY A 228 -7.78 -2.82 -8.75
CA GLY A 228 -7.39 -2.63 -7.36
C GLY A 228 -7.60 -1.21 -6.84
N ASP A 229 -8.27 -1.09 -5.72
CA ASP A 229 -8.68 0.18 -5.10
C ASP A 229 -7.94 0.43 -3.78
N THR A 230 -7.39 -0.61 -3.17
CA THR A 230 -6.55 -0.53 -1.98
C THR A 230 -5.57 -1.69 -1.96
N ILE A 231 -4.40 -1.48 -1.39
CA ILE A 231 -3.32 -2.48 -1.39
C ILE A 231 -2.78 -2.73 0.02
N ARG A 232 -2.27 -3.96 0.25
CA ARG A 232 -1.42 -4.31 1.37
C ARG A 232 -0.28 -5.21 0.92
N VAL A 233 0.94 -4.79 1.20
CA VAL A 233 2.14 -5.64 1.13
C VAL A 233 2.24 -6.46 2.43
N SER A 234 2.65 -7.72 2.36
CA SER A 234 2.80 -8.61 3.52
C SER A 234 4.22 -9.17 3.56
N LEU A 235 5.01 -8.74 4.54
CA LEU A 235 6.41 -9.12 4.70
C LEU A 235 6.67 -9.69 6.10
N ALA A 236 7.63 -10.60 6.21
CA ALA A 236 8.23 -10.99 7.48
C ALA A 236 9.24 -9.90 7.94
N ALA A 237 8.73 -8.70 8.23
CA ALA A 237 9.46 -7.49 8.62
C ALA A 237 8.56 -6.59 9.46
N GLU A 238 9.06 -5.46 9.94
CA GLU A 238 8.24 -4.47 10.62
C GLU A 238 7.14 -3.89 9.70
N PRO A 239 5.94 -3.56 10.21
CA PRO A 239 4.80 -3.18 9.36
C PRO A 239 5.01 -1.86 8.60
N HIS A 240 5.86 -0.97 9.08
CA HIS A 240 6.20 0.25 8.37
C HIS A 240 6.98 -0.02 7.06
N GLU A 241 7.78 -1.09 7.00
CA GLU A 241 8.46 -1.50 5.77
C GLU A 241 7.45 -1.96 4.71
N GLU A 242 6.34 -2.60 5.12
CA GLU A 242 5.24 -2.95 4.20
C GLU A 242 4.62 -1.69 3.56
N VAL A 243 4.49 -0.62 4.33
CA VAL A 243 3.96 0.68 3.87
C VAL A 243 4.91 1.32 2.86
N ARG A 244 6.22 1.33 3.17
CA ARG A 244 7.25 1.86 2.24
C ARG A 244 7.22 1.13 0.90
N VAL A 245 7.21 -0.20 0.92
CA VAL A 245 7.12 -1.00 -0.32
C VAL A 245 5.82 -0.74 -1.08
N ALA A 246 4.70 -0.58 -0.39
CA ALA A 246 3.43 -0.25 -1.03
C ALA A 246 3.50 1.09 -1.78
N TRP A 247 4.10 2.12 -1.16
CA TRP A 247 4.31 3.41 -1.81
C TRP A 247 5.26 3.33 -3.01
N GLU A 248 6.36 2.55 -2.91
CA GLU A 248 7.27 2.36 -4.04
C GLU A 248 6.57 1.70 -5.24
N ILE A 249 5.69 0.72 -5.01
CA ILE A 249 4.88 0.11 -6.07
C ILE A 249 3.98 1.16 -6.74
N LEU A 250 3.27 1.98 -5.95
CA LEU A 250 2.36 2.99 -6.48
C LEU A 250 3.09 4.12 -7.22
N LYS A 251 4.25 4.55 -6.71
CA LYS A 251 5.11 5.55 -7.37
C LYS A 251 5.67 5.01 -8.68
N SER A 252 6.19 3.77 -8.69
CA SER A 252 6.75 3.15 -9.89
C SER A 252 5.74 2.97 -11.03
N LEU A 253 4.45 2.95 -10.71
CA LEU A 253 3.34 2.90 -11.67
C LEU A 253 2.71 4.28 -11.93
N GLU A 254 3.26 5.35 -11.36
CA GLU A 254 2.74 6.73 -11.46
C GLU A 254 1.28 6.89 -11.00
N LEU A 255 0.77 5.93 -10.22
CA LEU A 255 -0.61 5.97 -9.69
C LEU A 255 -0.75 6.91 -8.50
N ARG A 256 0.31 7.09 -7.73
CA ARG A 256 0.37 7.99 -6.57
C ARG A 256 1.74 8.65 -6.49
N LYS A 257 1.77 9.83 -5.90
CA LYS A 257 3.00 10.58 -5.63
C LYS A 257 3.12 10.82 -4.14
N ARG A 258 4.27 10.52 -3.53
CA ARG A 258 4.61 10.81 -2.14
C ARG A 258 6.10 10.69 -1.94
N GLY A 259 6.68 11.66 -1.23
CA GLY A 259 8.08 11.61 -0.85
C GLY A 259 9.06 11.63 -2.02
N VAL A 260 10.30 11.39 -1.70
CA VAL A 260 11.41 11.44 -2.65
C VAL A 260 11.43 10.18 -3.54
N THR A 261 11.65 10.39 -4.82
CA THR A 261 11.99 9.33 -5.78
C THR A 261 13.41 9.60 -6.27
N VAL A 262 14.32 8.63 -6.04
CA VAL A 262 15.72 8.74 -6.44
C VAL A 262 15.99 7.83 -7.64
N VAL A 263 16.47 8.42 -8.72
CA VAL A 263 17.06 7.70 -9.85
C VAL A 263 18.58 7.69 -9.66
N ALA A 264 19.19 6.51 -9.51
CA ALA A 264 20.60 6.36 -9.28
C ALA A 264 21.27 5.48 -10.33
N CYS A 265 22.49 5.80 -10.70
CA CYS A 265 23.22 5.03 -11.71
C CYS A 265 23.68 3.66 -11.15
N PRO A 266 23.76 2.61 -12.02
CA PRO A 266 24.11 1.24 -11.59
C PRO A 266 25.61 1.01 -11.37
N THR A 267 26.43 2.05 -11.20
CA THR A 267 27.88 1.95 -10.90
C THR A 267 28.67 1.10 -11.91
N CYS A 268 28.68 1.48 -13.17
CA CYS A 268 29.51 0.82 -14.19
C CYS A 268 30.97 1.28 -14.13
N GLY A 269 31.84 0.74 -15.01
CA GLY A 269 33.29 1.09 -15.10
C GLY A 269 33.59 2.55 -15.46
N ARG A 270 32.61 3.42 -15.62
CA ARG A 270 32.76 4.87 -15.81
C ARG A 270 32.56 5.68 -14.54
N LEU A 271 32.37 5.00 -13.39
CA LEU A 271 32.16 5.67 -12.10
C LEU A 271 33.37 6.56 -11.78
N ASP A 272 33.13 7.82 -11.46
CA ASP A 272 34.15 8.85 -11.26
C ASP A 272 34.04 9.50 -9.84
N VAL A 273 33.58 8.71 -8.88
CA VAL A 273 33.55 9.07 -7.48
C VAL A 273 33.67 7.81 -6.61
N GLU A 274 34.39 7.91 -5.51
CA GLU A 274 34.46 6.85 -4.51
C GLU A 274 33.19 6.82 -3.66
N ASN A 275 32.87 5.65 -3.07
CA ASN A 275 31.76 5.46 -2.12
C ASN A 275 30.38 5.91 -2.67
N PHE A 276 30.14 5.74 -3.97
CA PHE A 276 28.89 6.19 -4.62
C PHE A 276 27.63 5.56 -4.00
N VAL A 277 27.69 4.26 -3.70
CA VAL A 277 26.54 3.54 -3.11
C VAL A 277 26.20 4.09 -1.72
N GLU A 278 27.23 4.38 -0.92
CA GLU A 278 27.07 4.99 0.41
C GLU A 278 26.50 6.40 0.29
N ILE A 279 26.95 7.20 -0.68
CA ILE A 279 26.40 8.55 -0.96
C ILE A 279 24.90 8.46 -1.27
N VAL A 280 24.50 7.57 -2.19
CA VAL A 280 23.07 7.39 -2.55
C VAL A 280 22.26 6.96 -1.35
N THR A 281 22.72 5.94 -0.63
CA THR A 281 22.02 5.40 0.54
C THR A 281 21.85 6.44 1.65
N GLU A 282 22.88 7.25 1.90
CA GLU A 282 22.83 8.29 2.91
C GLU A 282 21.90 9.44 2.50
N ILE A 283 21.88 9.84 1.24
CA ILE A 283 20.93 10.84 0.72
C ILE A 283 19.49 10.33 0.88
N GLU A 284 19.19 9.09 0.45
CA GLU A 284 17.86 8.51 0.61
C GLU A 284 17.43 8.45 2.08
N ARG A 285 18.33 7.99 2.96
CA ARG A 285 18.06 7.92 4.40
C ARG A 285 17.74 9.28 5.01
N ARG A 286 18.49 10.31 4.64
CA ARG A 286 18.33 11.68 5.18
C ARG A 286 17.07 12.35 4.65
N LEU A 287 16.65 12.06 3.43
CA LEU A 287 15.46 12.62 2.81
C LEU A 287 14.18 11.80 3.04
N ALA A 288 14.25 10.68 3.75
CA ALA A 288 13.12 9.79 4.01
C ALA A 288 11.95 10.44 4.78
N HIS A 289 12.18 11.56 5.45
CA HIS A 289 11.16 12.32 6.17
C HIS A 289 10.33 13.26 5.29
N ILE A 290 10.77 13.50 4.06
CA ILE A 290 10.04 14.37 3.11
C ILE A 290 8.82 13.63 2.58
N GLU A 291 7.65 14.25 2.70
CA GLU A 291 6.38 13.71 2.19
C GLU A 291 6.00 14.30 0.83
N GLU A 292 6.52 15.48 0.51
CA GLU A 292 6.30 16.16 -0.76
C GLU A 292 6.93 15.38 -1.91
N PRO A 293 6.24 15.23 -3.04
CA PRO A 293 6.79 14.55 -4.20
C PRO A 293 8.01 15.30 -4.75
N LEU A 294 9.16 14.63 -4.73
CA LEU A 294 10.42 15.19 -5.23
C LEU A 294 11.15 14.13 -6.08
N HIS A 295 11.48 14.47 -7.31
CA HIS A 295 12.22 13.61 -8.23
C HIS A 295 13.69 14.03 -8.27
N LEU A 296 14.58 13.14 -7.84
CA LEU A 296 16.01 13.35 -7.73
C LEU A 296 16.79 12.40 -8.62
N SER A 297 17.95 12.84 -9.15
CA SER A 297 18.86 11.99 -9.88
C SER A 297 20.28 12.06 -9.30
N ILE A 298 20.92 10.90 -9.13
CA ILE A 298 22.29 10.78 -8.62
C ILE A 298 23.08 9.92 -9.61
N MET A 299 23.95 10.56 -10.40
CA MET A 299 24.67 9.95 -11.51
C MET A 299 26.17 9.97 -11.29
N GLY A 300 26.80 8.79 -11.30
CA GLY A 300 28.21 8.59 -10.97
C GLY A 300 29.21 9.03 -12.06
N CYS A 301 28.77 9.53 -13.21
CA CYS A 301 29.66 10.02 -14.28
C CYS A 301 28.98 11.07 -15.17
N GLU A 302 29.75 11.78 -15.96
CA GLU A 302 29.28 12.85 -16.86
C GLU A 302 28.60 12.34 -18.16
N VAL A 303 28.58 11.02 -18.44
CA VAL A 303 28.04 10.49 -19.70
C VAL A 303 26.50 10.52 -19.71
N ASN A 304 25.85 9.92 -18.71
CA ASN A 304 24.39 9.91 -18.60
C ASN A 304 23.89 11.00 -17.64
N GLY A 305 24.78 11.51 -16.79
CA GLY A 305 24.45 12.43 -15.72
C GLY A 305 23.67 13.67 -16.16
N PRO A 306 24.11 14.42 -17.19
CA PRO A 306 23.41 15.62 -17.63
C PRO A 306 22.00 15.35 -18.16
N GLY A 307 21.77 14.21 -18.85
CA GLY A 307 20.45 13.81 -19.34
C GLY A 307 19.48 13.52 -18.19
N GLU A 308 19.86 12.64 -17.28
CA GLU A 308 19.04 12.27 -16.12
C GLU A 308 18.81 13.47 -15.15
N ALA A 309 19.83 14.35 -15.02
CA ALA A 309 19.69 15.56 -14.24
C ALA A 309 18.74 16.58 -14.88
N HIS A 310 18.57 16.54 -16.19
CA HIS A 310 17.61 17.38 -16.91
C HIS A 310 16.16 17.01 -16.57
N ASP A 311 15.89 15.73 -16.42
CA ASP A 311 14.54 15.20 -16.17
C ASP A 311 14.17 15.16 -14.67
N SER A 312 15.05 15.65 -13.80
CA SER A 312 14.85 15.72 -12.35
C SER A 312 14.78 17.14 -11.83
N GLN A 313 14.05 17.34 -10.72
CA GLN A 313 13.98 18.64 -10.04
C GLN A 313 15.34 19.02 -9.43
N LEU A 314 16.08 18.03 -8.92
CA LEU A 314 17.44 18.19 -8.43
C LEU A 314 18.26 16.97 -8.85
N GLY A 315 19.40 17.21 -9.46
CA GLY A 315 20.31 16.17 -9.90
C GLY A 315 21.76 16.43 -9.48
N VAL A 316 22.55 15.38 -9.37
CA VAL A 316 24.00 15.49 -9.27
C VAL A 316 24.67 14.54 -10.24
N THR A 317 25.71 15.03 -10.90
CA THR A 317 26.61 14.22 -11.75
C THR A 317 28.04 14.36 -11.25
N PHE A 318 28.81 13.28 -11.33
CA PHE A 318 30.21 13.31 -10.91
C PHE A 318 31.17 13.33 -12.11
N GLY A 319 32.28 14.04 -11.94
CA GLY A 319 33.39 14.06 -12.85
C GLY A 319 34.68 14.45 -12.10
N LYS A 320 35.70 13.62 -12.17
CA LYS A 320 37.00 13.82 -11.49
C LYS A 320 36.89 14.05 -9.99
N GLY A 321 36.03 13.27 -9.33
CA GLY A 321 35.80 13.35 -7.88
C GLY A 321 35.03 14.61 -7.43
N VAL A 322 34.47 15.40 -8.35
CA VAL A 322 33.68 16.61 -8.08
C VAL A 322 32.22 16.37 -8.52
N GLY A 323 31.27 16.69 -7.69
CA GLY A 323 29.85 16.70 -8.02
C GLY A 323 29.41 18.03 -8.63
N MET A 324 28.69 17.97 -9.76
CA MET A 324 27.97 19.11 -10.32
C MET A 324 26.49 18.95 -9.95
N ILE A 325 25.95 19.85 -9.16
CA ILE A 325 24.51 19.87 -8.83
C ILE A 325 23.75 20.62 -9.91
N PHE A 326 22.62 20.05 -10.31
CA PHE A 326 21.67 20.62 -11.27
C PHE A 326 20.33 20.90 -10.57
N LYS A 327 19.70 22.00 -10.89
CA LYS A 327 18.32 22.31 -10.50
C LYS A 327 17.49 22.57 -11.75
N ASP A 328 16.37 21.88 -11.92
CA ASP A 328 15.50 21.97 -13.09
C ASP A 328 16.29 21.89 -14.42
N GLY A 329 17.17 20.91 -14.54
CA GLY A 329 18.01 20.66 -15.69
C GLY A 329 19.18 21.64 -15.91
N ARG A 330 19.37 22.63 -15.06
CA ARG A 330 20.43 23.66 -15.21
C ARG A 330 21.55 23.43 -14.20
N PRO A 331 22.83 23.50 -14.64
CA PRO A 331 23.96 23.43 -13.72
C PRO A 331 23.90 24.58 -12.70
N MET A 332 24.02 24.26 -11.42
CA MET A 332 23.93 25.22 -10.33
C MET A 332 25.29 25.48 -9.68
N ARG A 333 25.93 24.43 -9.15
CA ARG A 333 27.24 24.59 -8.49
C ARG A 333 28.03 23.28 -8.45
N LYS A 334 29.36 23.40 -8.36
CA LYS A 334 30.28 22.30 -8.10
C LYS A 334 30.45 22.12 -6.58
N VAL A 335 30.53 20.86 -6.15
CA VAL A 335 30.73 20.48 -4.74
C VAL A 335 31.78 19.37 -4.69
N SER A 336 32.64 19.35 -3.68
CA SER A 336 33.58 18.25 -3.50
C SER A 336 32.83 16.93 -3.22
N GLY A 337 33.39 15.78 -3.60
CA GLY A 337 32.76 14.49 -3.31
C GLY A 337 32.48 14.27 -1.81
N ALA A 338 33.35 14.79 -0.94
CA ALA A 338 33.20 14.69 0.52
C ALA A 338 31.98 15.48 1.07
N ASP A 339 31.65 16.62 0.45
CA ASP A 339 30.59 17.53 0.92
C ASP A 339 29.25 17.32 0.20
N ILE A 340 29.20 16.36 -0.75
CA ILE A 340 28.05 16.26 -1.67
C ILE A 340 26.75 15.88 -0.97
N VAL A 341 26.81 15.01 0.03
CA VAL A 341 25.62 14.58 0.78
C VAL A 341 24.98 15.79 1.47
N GLU A 342 25.78 16.56 2.24
CA GLU A 342 25.30 17.76 2.93
C GLU A 342 24.72 18.78 1.97
N ALA A 343 25.44 19.05 0.89
CA ALA A 343 25.04 20.06 -0.09
C ALA A 343 23.76 19.66 -0.83
N PHE A 344 23.64 18.39 -1.22
CA PHE A 344 22.49 17.87 -1.97
C PHE A 344 21.24 17.78 -1.11
N VAL A 345 21.36 17.30 0.13
CA VAL A 345 20.27 17.27 1.10
C VAL A 345 19.76 18.67 1.42
N ALA A 346 20.67 19.63 1.66
CA ALA A 346 20.26 21.02 1.94
C ALA A 346 19.49 21.65 0.76
N GLU A 347 19.89 21.36 -0.50
CA GLU A 347 19.17 21.87 -1.67
C GLU A 347 17.82 21.17 -1.85
N ALA A 348 17.72 19.87 -1.57
CA ALA A 348 16.45 19.13 -1.61
C ALA A 348 15.46 19.68 -0.56
N GLU A 349 15.89 19.88 0.69
CA GLU A 349 15.07 20.48 1.74
C GLU A 349 14.64 21.92 1.42
N LYS A 350 15.52 22.68 0.74
CA LYS A 350 15.20 24.02 0.28
C LYS A 350 14.12 24.01 -0.79
N LEU A 351 14.17 23.07 -1.74
CA LEU A 351 13.13 22.91 -2.76
C LEU A 351 11.76 22.62 -2.14
N VAL A 352 11.71 21.77 -1.12
CA VAL A 352 10.48 21.50 -0.37
C VAL A 352 9.92 22.78 0.27
N LYS A 353 10.79 23.58 0.93
CA LYS A 353 10.39 24.84 1.57
C LYS A 353 9.94 25.91 0.56
N GLU A 354 10.52 25.95 -0.63
CA GLU A 354 10.17 26.88 -1.71
C GLU A 354 8.83 26.49 -2.39
N GLY A 355 8.23 25.37 -1.99
CA GLY A 355 6.98 24.86 -2.57
C GLY A 355 7.22 24.32 -3.97
N ALA A 356 8.02 23.29 -4.11
CA ALA A 356 8.26 22.57 -5.36
C ALA A 356 6.99 21.89 -5.89
N SER A 357 5.91 22.65 -5.97
CA SER A 357 4.63 22.30 -6.57
C SER A 357 4.60 22.93 -7.95
N ALA A 358 5.06 22.25 -8.92
CA ALA A 358 4.61 22.19 -10.30
C ALA A 358 5.69 21.46 -11.12
N GLN A 359 5.60 20.14 -11.17
CA GLN A 359 6.06 19.50 -12.40
C GLN A 359 5.17 20.04 -13.52
N PRO A 360 5.71 20.51 -14.67
CA PRO A 360 4.92 20.60 -15.88
C PRO A 360 4.35 19.20 -16.12
N GLU A 361 3.05 19.11 -16.41
CA GLU A 361 2.45 17.84 -16.84
C GLU A 361 3.34 17.28 -17.95
N PRO A 362 3.71 15.97 -17.91
CA PRO A 362 4.41 15.36 -19.01
C PRO A 362 3.52 15.53 -20.24
N ALA A 363 4.03 16.20 -21.25
CA ALA A 363 3.37 16.30 -22.54
C ALA A 363 3.05 14.87 -22.99
N GLN A 364 1.77 14.57 -23.19
CA GLN A 364 1.30 13.30 -23.73
C GLN A 364 1.77 13.17 -25.17
N GLU A 365 3.00 12.80 -25.38
CA GLU A 365 3.46 12.23 -26.64
C GLU A 365 3.48 10.70 -26.49
N LEU A 366 2.35 10.13 -26.92
CA LEU A 366 2.25 8.71 -27.20
C LEU A 366 3.27 8.34 -28.28
N VAL A 367 4.40 7.76 -27.85
CA VAL A 367 5.26 7.01 -28.78
C VAL A 367 4.50 5.76 -29.19
N GLN A 368 3.84 5.83 -30.35
CA GLN A 368 3.35 4.65 -31.05
C GLN A 368 4.58 3.82 -31.48
N ILE A 369 4.86 2.75 -30.75
CA ILE A 369 5.75 1.71 -31.23
C ILE A 369 4.96 0.86 -32.23
N ARG A 370 5.32 0.97 -33.50
CA ARG A 370 4.90 0.05 -34.57
C ARG A 370 5.62 -1.29 -34.45
#